data_89ad030f0e70552ac1ca48509a73e567
#
_entry.id   89ad030f0e70552ac1ca48509a73e567
#
_cell.length_a   1.000
_cell.length_b   1.000
_cell.length_c   1.000
_cell.angle_alpha   90.00
_cell.angle_beta   90.00
_cell.angle_gamma   90.00
#
_symmetry.space_group_name_H-M   'P 1'
#
loop_
_entity.id
_entity.type
_entity.pdbx_description
1 polymer ?
#
loop_
_entity_poly.entity_id
_entity_poly.type
_entity_poly.pdbx_seq_one_letter_code
_entity_poly.pdbx_strand_id
1 'polypeptide(L)'
;MAQDTGGAKDAGRWITAAKPEFTALVDERQIVTQKYHMVNVPTAVWIDERGRIVRPNEVAFIDDRFKSFTNMESAHYIDAIRDWAAQGAKSIYALSEDELKARLRPVNDDRLTADCEFALGEYLFKQVKGADAIPHFKEAQRLDPNNWNYKRQAWALSDADRDYGTNFRKEVQKLNGKPYYEPRKLPEAKERERPN
;
A
#
# COMPACT_ATOMS: atom_id res chain seq x y z
N MET A 1 9.36 -1.50 5.29
CA MET A 1 9.62 -2.30 4.08
C MET A 1 9.53 -1.39 2.86
N ALA A 2 10.50 -1.48 1.95
CA ALA A 2 10.42 -0.85 0.64
C ALA A 2 9.79 -1.86 -0.34
N GLN A 3 8.87 -1.39 -1.18
CA GLN A 3 8.28 -2.14 -2.27
C GLN A 3 8.95 -1.65 -3.56
N ASP A 4 9.83 -2.47 -4.12
CA ASP A 4 10.63 -2.06 -5.27
C ASP A 4 11.08 -3.27 -6.09
N THR A 5 10.62 -3.36 -7.35
CA THR A 5 10.95 -4.43 -8.29
C THR A 5 12.46 -4.46 -8.64
N GLY A 6 13.16 -3.33 -8.52
CA GLY A 6 14.62 -3.25 -8.65
C GLY A 6 15.38 -3.79 -7.44
N GLY A 7 14.67 -4.14 -6.36
CA GLY A 7 15.20 -4.82 -5.18
C GLY A 7 16.18 -3.97 -4.38
N ALA A 8 17.11 -4.67 -3.74
CA ALA A 8 18.14 -4.02 -2.92
C ALA A 8 19.07 -3.09 -3.72
N LYS A 9 19.21 -3.31 -5.02
CA LYS A 9 20.04 -2.45 -5.89
C LYS A 9 19.50 -1.03 -5.94
N ASP A 10 18.19 -0.88 -6.02
CA ASP A 10 17.54 0.43 -6.15
C ASP A 10 17.13 1.03 -4.81
N ALA A 11 16.53 0.24 -3.91
CA ALA A 11 16.08 0.67 -2.60
C ALA A 11 17.21 0.80 -1.56
N GLY A 12 18.28 -0.02 -1.67
CA GLY A 12 19.29 -0.16 -0.63
C GLY A 12 20.01 1.14 -0.28
N ARG A 13 20.34 1.98 -1.26
CA ARG A 13 20.98 3.28 -1.02
C ARG A 13 20.13 4.22 -0.15
N TRP A 14 18.83 4.20 -0.32
CA TRP A 14 17.91 5.03 0.43
C TRP A 14 17.73 4.52 1.86
N ILE A 15 17.65 3.20 2.03
CA ILE A 15 17.60 2.55 3.35
C ILE A 15 18.89 2.86 4.13
N THR A 16 20.06 2.70 3.50
CA THR A 16 21.35 3.00 4.13
C THR A 16 21.46 4.47 4.53
N ALA A 17 21.02 5.39 3.66
CA ALA A 17 21.04 6.83 3.95
C ALA A 17 20.09 7.21 5.10
N ALA A 18 18.94 6.54 5.22
CA ALA A 18 17.96 6.78 6.27
C ALA A 18 18.38 6.22 7.63
N LYS A 19 19.34 5.29 7.70
CA LYS A 19 19.85 4.67 8.95
C LYS A 19 18.73 4.24 9.89
N PRO A 20 17.77 3.41 9.44
CA PRO A 20 16.64 3.02 10.28
C PRO A 20 17.10 2.19 11.49
N GLU A 21 16.53 2.46 12.67
CA GLU A 21 16.77 1.69 13.89
C GLU A 21 15.90 0.42 13.97
N PHE A 22 15.04 0.21 13.00
CA PHE A 22 14.16 -0.96 12.86
C PHE A 22 14.61 -1.84 11.69
N THR A 23 14.11 -3.08 11.65
CA THR A 23 14.40 -4.00 10.53
C THR A 23 13.81 -3.46 9.22
N ALA A 24 14.68 -3.03 8.31
CA ALA A 24 14.30 -2.58 6.99
C ALA A 24 14.39 -3.75 5.98
N LEU A 25 13.29 -4.00 5.29
CA LEU A 25 13.16 -5.09 4.30
C LEU A 25 12.84 -4.50 2.92
N VAL A 26 13.16 -5.24 1.87
CA VAL A 26 12.77 -4.93 0.50
C VAL A 26 11.89 -6.05 -0.03
N ASP A 27 10.69 -5.70 -0.48
CA ASP A 27 9.73 -6.63 -1.11
C ASP A 27 9.88 -6.53 -2.63
N GLU A 28 10.96 -7.12 -3.15
CA GLU A 28 11.32 -7.09 -4.57
C GLU A 28 10.32 -7.85 -5.45
N ARG A 29 9.70 -8.89 -4.91
CA ARG A 29 8.75 -9.76 -5.62
C ARG A 29 7.30 -9.46 -5.25
N GLN A 30 7.07 -8.40 -4.51
CA GLN A 30 5.75 -7.95 -4.05
C GLN A 30 4.93 -9.02 -3.30
N ILE A 31 5.62 -9.98 -2.68
CA ILE A 31 4.97 -11.09 -1.95
C ILE A 31 4.18 -10.58 -0.75
N VAL A 32 4.77 -9.69 0.05
CA VAL A 32 4.10 -9.12 1.22
C VAL A 32 2.95 -8.20 0.75
N THR A 33 3.21 -7.41 -0.27
CA THR A 33 2.23 -6.52 -0.89
C THR A 33 0.98 -7.27 -1.35
N GLN A 34 1.15 -8.39 -2.05
CA GLN A 34 0.04 -9.23 -2.51
C GLN A 34 -0.68 -9.90 -1.34
N LYS A 35 0.04 -10.50 -0.39
CA LYS A 35 -0.55 -11.19 0.78
C LYS A 35 -1.42 -10.28 1.64
N TYR A 36 -1.03 -9.02 1.82
CA TYR A 36 -1.80 -8.03 2.58
C TYR A 36 -2.71 -7.17 1.70
N HIS A 37 -2.78 -7.42 0.39
CA HIS A 37 -3.52 -6.63 -0.60
C HIS A 37 -3.25 -5.13 -0.47
N MET A 38 -1.98 -4.77 -0.46
CA MET A 38 -1.54 -3.37 -0.41
C MET A 38 -1.66 -2.76 -1.79
N VAL A 39 -2.70 -1.98 -2.01
CA VAL A 39 -3.03 -1.39 -3.32
C VAL A 39 -2.40 -0.03 -3.55
N ASN A 40 -1.75 0.54 -2.54
CA ASN A 40 -1.09 1.84 -2.62
C ASN A 40 0.00 1.98 -1.54
N VAL A 41 0.89 2.97 -1.69
CA VAL A 41 1.96 3.31 -0.75
C VAL A 41 1.96 4.82 -0.48
N PRO A 42 2.27 5.29 0.75
CA PRO A 42 2.63 4.51 1.93
C PRO A 42 1.42 3.82 2.58
N THR A 43 1.62 2.61 3.07
CA THR A 43 0.59 1.84 3.78
C THR A 43 1.20 1.11 4.97
N ALA A 44 0.39 0.81 5.97
CA ALA A 44 0.79 0.02 7.12
C ALA A 44 -0.30 -0.99 7.52
N VAL A 45 0.12 -2.09 8.10
CA VAL A 45 -0.71 -3.09 8.76
C VAL A 45 -0.25 -3.15 10.22
N TRP A 46 -1.18 -3.09 11.16
CA TRP A 46 -0.82 -3.22 12.56
C TRP A 46 -0.96 -4.69 12.98
N ILE A 47 0.10 -5.25 13.51
CA ILE A 47 0.19 -6.66 13.90
C ILE A 47 0.67 -6.70 15.36
N ASP A 48 -0.06 -7.43 16.22
CA ASP A 48 0.29 -7.58 17.63
C ASP A 48 1.46 -8.58 17.83
N GLU A 49 1.93 -8.70 19.07
CA GLU A 49 3.05 -9.56 19.44
C GLU A 49 2.74 -11.05 19.25
N ARG A 50 1.48 -11.41 19.02
CA ARG A 50 1.02 -12.78 18.71
C ARG A 50 0.93 -13.03 17.21
N GLY A 51 1.31 -12.04 16.38
CA GLY A 51 1.22 -12.12 14.93
C GLY A 51 -0.19 -11.92 14.37
N ARG A 52 -1.15 -11.40 15.16
CA ARG A 52 -2.51 -11.15 14.70
C ARG A 52 -2.63 -9.72 14.16
N ILE A 53 -3.30 -9.58 13.03
CA ILE A 53 -3.66 -8.27 12.50
C ILE A 53 -4.68 -7.63 13.45
N VAL A 54 -4.38 -6.43 13.93
CA VAL A 54 -5.30 -5.61 14.75
C VAL A 54 -5.87 -4.43 13.96
N ARG A 55 -5.20 -4.05 12.86
CA ARG A 55 -5.74 -3.17 11.82
C ARG A 55 -5.25 -3.61 10.45
N PRO A 56 -6.15 -3.70 9.44
CA PRO A 56 -5.74 -4.04 8.08
C PRO A 56 -4.94 -2.89 7.47
N ASN A 57 -4.42 -3.11 6.26
CA ASN A 57 -3.68 -2.09 5.54
C ASN A 57 -4.53 -0.83 5.30
N GLU A 58 -4.00 0.30 5.70
CA GLU A 58 -4.53 1.63 5.42
C GLU A 58 -3.39 2.63 5.18
N VAL A 59 -3.68 3.76 4.57
CA VAL A 59 -2.67 4.77 4.26
C VAL A 59 -1.98 5.28 5.52
N ALA A 60 -0.64 5.34 5.49
CA ALA A 60 0.22 5.54 6.67
C ALA A 60 1.22 6.68 6.47
N PHE A 61 0.75 7.91 6.30
CA PHE A 61 1.63 9.08 6.33
C PHE A 61 2.11 9.35 7.75
N ILE A 62 3.43 9.44 7.92
CA ILE A 62 4.10 9.75 9.19
C ILE A 62 4.65 11.17 9.24
N ASP A 63 4.48 11.94 8.17
CA ASP A 63 4.76 13.37 8.07
C ASP A 63 3.73 14.06 7.15
N ASP A 64 3.71 15.39 7.17
CA ASP A 64 2.75 16.20 6.42
C ASP A 64 3.27 16.66 5.05
N ARG A 65 4.35 16.06 4.56
CA ARG A 65 4.99 16.44 3.28
C ARG A 65 4.02 16.42 2.10
N PHE A 66 3.06 15.51 2.11
CA PHE A 66 2.05 15.36 1.07
C PHE A 66 0.65 15.85 1.47
N LYS A 67 0.52 16.57 2.61
CA LYS A 67 -0.75 17.07 3.12
C LYS A 67 -1.51 17.92 2.08
N SER A 68 -0.81 18.81 1.38
CA SER A 68 -1.41 19.67 0.36
C SER A 68 -2.03 18.90 -0.82
N PHE A 69 -1.51 17.69 -1.11
CA PHE A 69 -2.01 16.82 -2.18
C PHE A 69 -3.06 15.82 -1.70
N THR A 70 -2.91 15.31 -0.47
CA THR A 70 -3.72 14.21 0.05
C THR A 70 -4.82 14.66 0.99
N ASN A 71 -4.72 15.90 1.50
CA ASN A 71 -5.53 16.42 2.60
C ASN A 71 -5.51 15.53 3.87
N MET A 72 -4.40 14.80 4.08
CA MET A 72 -4.23 13.90 5.22
C MET A 72 -3.15 14.42 6.15
N GLU A 73 -3.47 14.55 7.44
CA GLU A 73 -2.52 14.90 8.50
C GLU A 73 -1.92 13.64 9.11
N SER A 74 -0.63 13.72 9.46
CA SER A 74 0.09 12.61 10.09
C SER A 74 -0.16 12.49 11.59
N ALA A 75 -0.40 13.61 12.28
CA ALA A 75 -0.44 13.69 13.75
C ALA A 75 -1.43 12.67 14.36
N HIS A 76 -2.67 12.65 13.90
CA HIS A 76 -3.69 11.71 14.40
C HIS A 76 -3.28 10.24 14.22
N TYR A 77 -2.65 9.91 13.08
CA TYR A 77 -2.19 8.55 12.84
C TYR A 77 -1.02 8.15 13.76
N ILE A 78 -0.08 9.06 13.98
CA ILE A 78 1.05 8.84 14.91
C ILE A 78 0.55 8.67 16.34
N ASP A 79 -0.40 9.49 16.77
CA ASP A 79 -0.98 9.39 18.10
C ASP A 79 -1.77 8.10 18.31
N ALA A 80 -2.47 7.65 17.27
CA ALA A 80 -3.17 6.36 17.29
C ALA A 80 -2.19 5.17 17.43
N ILE A 81 -1.06 5.20 16.72
CA ILE A 81 0.00 4.17 16.86
C ILE A 81 0.58 4.19 18.28
N ARG A 82 0.88 5.37 18.82
CA ARG A 82 1.43 5.51 20.17
C ARG A 82 0.46 5.01 21.23
N ASP A 83 -0.81 5.33 21.08
CA ASP A 83 -1.85 4.84 21.98
C ASP A 83 -1.95 3.31 21.94
N TRP A 84 -1.99 2.74 20.74
CA TRP A 84 -2.01 1.29 20.59
C TRP A 84 -0.75 0.62 21.16
N ALA A 85 0.42 1.16 20.91
CA ALA A 85 1.67 0.66 21.48
C ALA A 85 1.68 0.68 23.01
N ALA A 86 1.03 1.68 23.64
CA ALA A 86 0.93 1.79 25.09
C ALA A 86 -0.17 0.91 25.71
N GLN A 87 -1.30 0.74 25.04
CA GLN A 87 -2.50 0.11 25.59
C GLN A 87 -2.82 -1.28 24.99
N GLY A 88 -2.15 -1.66 23.90
CA GLY A 88 -2.37 -2.93 23.22
C GLY A 88 -3.84 -3.12 22.81
N ALA A 89 -4.42 -4.25 23.17
CA ALA A 89 -5.82 -4.59 22.86
C ALA A 89 -6.88 -3.66 23.52
N LYS A 90 -6.48 -2.83 24.50
CA LYS A 90 -7.38 -1.87 25.14
C LYS A 90 -7.47 -0.54 24.40
N SER A 91 -6.59 -0.31 23.43
CA SER A 91 -6.64 0.88 22.59
C SER A 91 -7.93 0.94 21.78
N ILE A 92 -8.57 2.12 21.71
CA ILE A 92 -9.74 2.34 20.84
C ILE A 92 -9.40 2.20 19.34
N TYR A 93 -8.12 2.20 19.01
CA TYR A 93 -7.64 2.04 17.64
C TYR A 93 -7.40 0.59 17.26
N ALA A 94 -7.32 -0.34 18.23
CA ALA A 94 -7.30 -1.77 17.95
C ALA A 94 -8.73 -2.24 17.62
N LEU A 95 -8.89 -2.87 16.46
CA LEU A 95 -10.21 -3.36 16.03
C LEU A 95 -10.53 -4.68 16.74
N SER A 96 -11.80 -4.87 17.04
CA SER A 96 -12.34 -6.19 17.38
C SER A 96 -12.26 -7.13 16.17
N GLU A 97 -12.40 -8.43 16.41
CA GLU A 97 -12.34 -9.43 15.34
C GLU A 97 -13.45 -9.21 14.28
N ASP A 98 -14.66 -8.82 14.71
CA ASP A 98 -15.77 -8.58 13.80
C ASP A 98 -15.57 -7.31 12.97
N GLU A 99 -15.07 -6.24 13.57
CA GLU A 99 -14.70 -5.01 12.85
C GLU A 99 -13.58 -5.26 11.85
N LEU A 100 -12.58 -6.08 12.24
CA LEU A 100 -11.50 -6.47 11.34
C LEU A 100 -12.03 -7.24 10.14
N LYS A 101 -12.87 -8.28 10.37
CA LYS A 101 -13.51 -9.05 9.31
C LYS A 101 -14.32 -8.18 8.36
N ALA A 102 -15.07 -7.21 8.89
CA ALA A 102 -15.85 -6.27 8.09
C ALA A 102 -14.99 -5.33 7.21
N ARG A 103 -13.75 -5.10 7.60
CA ARG A 103 -12.80 -4.24 6.85
C ARG A 103 -11.91 -5.01 5.88
N LEU A 104 -11.74 -6.31 6.07
CA LEU A 104 -10.97 -7.14 5.16
C LEU A 104 -11.70 -7.26 3.82
N ARG A 105 -10.98 -6.99 2.74
CA ARG A 105 -11.53 -7.16 1.39
C ARG A 105 -11.56 -8.65 1.06
N PRO A 106 -12.69 -9.17 0.55
CA PRO A 106 -12.75 -10.55 0.12
C PRO A 106 -11.76 -10.80 -1.01
N VAL A 107 -11.14 -11.97 -0.99
CA VAL A 107 -10.35 -12.46 -2.11
C VAL A 107 -11.33 -12.96 -3.18
N ASN A 108 -11.12 -12.57 -4.42
CA ASN A 108 -11.87 -13.06 -5.58
C ASN A 108 -10.92 -13.50 -6.70
N ASP A 109 -11.44 -14.19 -7.69
CA ASP A 109 -10.65 -14.77 -8.77
C ASP A 109 -9.98 -13.69 -9.63
N ASP A 110 -10.63 -12.57 -9.88
CA ASP A 110 -10.04 -11.45 -10.62
C ASP A 110 -8.78 -10.93 -9.93
N ARG A 111 -8.83 -10.76 -8.61
CA ARG A 111 -7.67 -10.31 -7.84
C ARG A 111 -6.54 -11.33 -7.87
N LEU A 112 -6.85 -12.62 -7.68
CA LEU A 112 -5.83 -13.68 -7.73
C LEU A 112 -5.19 -13.75 -9.12
N THR A 113 -5.99 -13.60 -10.15
CA THR A 113 -5.50 -13.54 -11.53
C THR A 113 -4.64 -12.30 -11.77
N ALA A 114 -5.05 -11.14 -11.24
CA ALA A 114 -4.25 -9.91 -11.32
C ALA A 114 -2.88 -10.06 -10.65
N ASP A 115 -2.82 -10.72 -9.48
CA ASP A 115 -1.57 -11.01 -8.77
C ASP A 115 -0.64 -11.90 -9.63
N CYS A 116 -1.19 -12.94 -10.29
CA CYS A 116 -0.45 -13.83 -11.18
C CYS A 116 0.03 -13.10 -12.45
N GLU A 117 -0.83 -12.32 -13.09
CA GLU A 117 -0.51 -11.53 -14.27
C GLU A 117 0.59 -10.51 -13.96
N PHE A 118 0.50 -9.82 -12.84
CA PHE A 118 1.52 -8.87 -12.44
C PHE A 118 2.87 -9.56 -12.18
N ALA A 119 2.88 -10.69 -11.46
CA ALA A 119 4.09 -11.46 -11.20
C ALA A 119 4.73 -12.00 -12.48
N LEU A 120 3.92 -12.43 -13.47
CA LEU A 120 4.41 -12.86 -14.77
C LEU A 120 5.02 -11.69 -15.55
N GLY A 121 4.37 -10.51 -15.51
CA GLY A 121 4.91 -9.29 -16.11
C GLY A 121 6.28 -8.92 -15.52
N GLU A 122 6.44 -8.95 -14.18
CA GLU A 122 7.73 -8.71 -13.52
C GLU A 122 8.79 -9.74 -13.92
N TYR A 123 8.42 -11.01 -13.99
CA TYR A 123 9.34 -12.07 -14.43
C TYR A 123 9.82 -11.82 -15.85
N LEU A 124 8.92 -11.58 -16.80
CA LEU A 124 9.26 -11.32 -18.20
C LEU A 124 10.12 -10.06 -18.34
N PHE A 125 9.79 -9.00 -17.62
CA PHE A 125 10.59 -7.79 -17.62
C PHE A 125 12.05 -8.05 -17.20
N LYS A 126 12.24 -8.82 -16.13
CA LYS A 126 13.57 -9.21 -15.63
C LYS A 126 14.36 -10.10 -16.60
N GLN A 127 13.66 -10.83 -17.49
CA GLN A 127 14.29 -11.63 -18.57
C GLN A 127 14.64 -10.80 -19.82
N VAL A 128 14.68 -9.47 -19.71
CA VAL A 128 14.93 -8.54 -20.85
C VAL A 128 13.87 -8.65 -21.95
N LYS A 129 12.68 -9.07 -21.60
CA LYS A 129 11.51 -9.20 -22.49
C LYS A 129 10.45 -8.14 -22.17
N GLY A 130 10.89 -6.88 -22.10
CA GLY A 130 10.02 -5.78 -21.68
C GLY A 130 8.73 -5.65 -22.51
N ALA A 131 8.80 -5.87 -23.81
CA ALA A 131 7.62 -5.83 -24.68
C ALA A 131 6.60 -6.93 -24.33
N ASP A 132 7.08 -8.12 -23.98
CA ASP A 132 6.21 -9.26 -23.60
C ASP A 132 5.58 -9.05 -22.21
N ALA A 133 6.19 -8.25 -21.35
CA ALA A 133 5.67 -7.94 -20.01
C ALA A 133 4.45 -7.00 -20.04
N ILE A 134 4.39 -6.09 -21.02
CA ILE A 134 3.35 -5.04 -21.09
C ILE A 134 1.92 -5.60 -21.12
N PRO A 135 1.57 -6.62 -21.93
CA PRO A 135 0.22 -7.21 -21.93
C PRO A 135 -0.20 -7.71 -20.54
N HIS A 136 0.71 -8.35 -19.82
CA HIS A 136 0.46 -8.90 -18.48
C HIS A 136 0.25 -7.80 -17.44
N PHE A 137 1.06 -6.75 -17.46
CA PHE A 137 0.83 -5.58 -16.62
C PHE A 137 -0.50 -4.87 -16.91
N LYS A 138 -0.92 -4.80 -18.19
CA LYS A 138 -2.23 -4.23 -18.55
C LYS A 138 -3.38 -5.09 -18.03
N GLU A 139 -3.26 -6.41 -18.14
CA GLU A 139 -4.29 -7.33 -17.66
C GLU A 139 -4.42 -7.27 -16.13
N ALA A 140 -3.30 -7.23 -15.40
CA ALA A 140 -3.32 -7.02 -13.95
C ALA A 140 -4.05 -5.71 -13.55
N GLN A 141 -3.78 -4.61 -14.28
CA GLN A 141 -4.45 -3.32 -14.05
C GLN A 141 -5.95 -3.35 -14.41
N ARG A 142 -6.35 -4.15 -15.39
CA ARG A 142 -7.75 -4.33 -15.77
C ARG A 142 -8.53 -5.12 -14.72
N LEU A 143 -7.93 -6.18 -14.18
CA LEU A 143 -8.55 -7.07 -13.19
C LEU A 143 -8.62 -6.46 -11.80
N ASP A 144 -7.60 -5.66 -11.40
CA ASP A 144 -7.60 -4.91 -10.14
C ASP A 144 -7.36 -3.40 -10.40
N PRO A 145 -8.37 -2.68 -10.92
CA PRO A 145 -8.23 -1.30 -11.38
C PRO A 145 -7.93 -0.29 -10.27
N ASN A 146 -8.17 -0.66 -9.02
CA ASN A 146 -7.88 0.18 -7.85
C ASN A 146 -6.48 -0.07 -7.28
N ASN A 147 -5.71 -0.98 -7.85
CA ASN A 147 -4.36 -1.29 -7.42
C ASN A 147 -3.35 -0.30 -8.04
N TRP A 148 -3.07 0.77 -7.32
CA TRP A 148 -2.11 1.78 -7.74
C TRP A 148 -0.66 1.29 -7.70
N ASN A 149 -0.36 0.24 -6.92
CA ASN A 149 0.96 -0.36 -6.93
C ASN A 149 1.25 -0.99 -8.28
N TYR A 150 0.31 -1.76 -8.84
CA TYR A 150 0.46 -2.35 -10.17
C TYR A 150 0.63 -1.30 -11.26
N LYS A 151 -0.19 -0.25 -11.24
CA LYS A 151 -0.09 0.85 -12.17
C LYS A 151 1.27 1.54 -12.11
N ARG A 152 1.67 1.97 -10.91
CA ARG A 152 2.89 2.74 -10.72
C ARG A 152 4.16 1.94 -11.02
N GLN A 153 4.21 0.68 -10.62
CA GLN A 153 5.34 -0.19 -10.94
C GLN A 153 5.46 -0.43 -12.44
N ALA A 154 4.37 -0.81 -13.11
CA ALA A 154 4.37 -1.03 -14.56
C ALA A 154 4.81 0.24 -15.33
N TRP A 155 4.33 1.40 -14.92
CA TRP A 155 4.71 2.67 -15.56
C TRP A 155 6.16 3.08 -15.27
N ALA A 156 6.73 2.70 -14.12
CA ALA A 156 8.13 2.96 -13.79
C ALA A 156 9.10 2.05 -14.58
N LEU A 157 8.64 0.86 -14.99
CA LEU A 157 9.43 -0.13 -15.71
C LEU A 157 9.45 0.09 -17.23
N SER A 158 8.64 1.02 -17.76
CA SER A 158 8.50 1.24 -19.20
C SER A 158 8.20 2.71 -19.53
N ASP A 159 7.95 3.02 -20.79
CA ASP A 159 7.43 4.32 -21.20
C ASP A 159 5.90 4.32 -21.02
N ALA A 160 5.42 4.95 -19.96
CA ALA A 160 4.02 4.93 -19.57
C ALA A 160 3.09 5.52 -20.65
N ASP A 161 3.47 6.62 -21.28
CA ASP A 161 2.65 7.27 -22.30
C ASP A 161 2.58 6.45 -23.59
N ARG A 162 3.71 5.88 -24.03
CA ARG A 162 3.76 5.02 -25.23
C ARG A 162 3.04 3.68 -25.00
N ASP A 163 3.34 3.03 -23.90
CA ASP A 163 2.96 1.62 -23.67
C ASP A 163 1.55 1.49 -23.08
N TYR A 164 1.09 2.48 -22.30
CA TYR A 164 -0.23 2.45 -21.63
C TYR A 164 -1.15 3.59 -22.08
N GLY A 165 -0.67 4.57 -22.85
CA GLY A 165 -1.45 5.75 -23.27
C GLY A 165 -1.78 6.71 -22.13
N THR A 166 -1.19 6.49 -20.95
CA THR A 166 -1.45 7.25 -19.72
C THR A 166 -0.21 7.27 -18.82
N ASN A 167 -0.26 8.06 -17.76
CA ASN A 167 0.76 8.10 -16.71
C ASN A 167 0.12 8.50 -15.38
N PHE A 168 0.91 8.49 -14.31
CA PHE A 168 0.44 8.81 -12.96
C PHE A 168 -0.35 10.13 -12.90
N ARG A 169 0.17 11.21 -13.50
CA ARG A 169 -0.47 12.52 -13.45
C ARG A 169 -1.83 12.50 -14.15
N LYS A 170 -1.91 11.92 -15.34
CA LYS A 170 -3.17 11.80 -16.10
C LYS A 170 -4.22 10.99 -15.33
N GLU A 171 -3.81 9.89 -14.73
CA GLU A 171 -4.73 9.04 -13.96
C GLU A 171 -5.22 9.73 -12.67
N VAL A 172 -4.36 10.47 -11.98
CA VAL A 172 -4.78 11.27 -10.82
C VAL A 172 -5.75 12.37 -11.23
N GLN A 173 -5.54 13.03 -12.37
CA GLN A 173 -6.47 14.03 -12.89
C GLN A 173 -7.87 13.45 -13.18
N LYS A 174 -7.96 12.19 -13.65
CA LYS A 174 -9.24 11.51 -13.90
C LYS A 174 -10.05 11.26 -12.63
N LEU A 175 -9.44 11.36 -11.45
CA LEU A 175 -10.16 11.21 -10.19
C LEU A 175 -11.16 12.34 -9.93
N ASN A 176 -11.03 13.50 -10.64
CA ASN A 176 -11.96 14.64 -10.56
C ASN A 176 -12.27 15.05 -9.11
N GLY A 177 -11.24 15.20 -8.29
CA GLY A 177 -11.35 15.57 -6.88
C GLY A 177 -11.66 14.41 -5.93
N LYS A 178 -11.88 13.19 -6.41
CA LYS A 178 -11.95 12.01 -5.53
C LYS A 178 -10.57 11.78 -4.90
N PRO A 179 -10.51 11.32 -3.64
CA PRO A 179 -9.23 11.08 -2.99
C PRO A 179 -8.46 9.96 -3.72
N TYR A 180 -7.16 10.20 -3.89
CA TYR A 180 -6.22 9.21 -4.42
C TYR A 180 -5.99 8.03 -3.46
N TYR A 181 -6.08 8.29 -2.15
CA TYR A 181 -6.07 7.26 -1.11
C TYR A 181 -7.45 7.10 -0.52
N GLU A 182 -7.82 5.89 -0.14
CA GLU A 182 -8.98 5.69 0.75
C GLU A 182 -8.74 6.44 2.06
N PRO A 183 -9.72 7.21 2.54
CA PRO A 183 -9.61 7.87 3.84
C PRO A 183 -9.35 6.86 4.96
N ARG A 184 -8.50 7.23 5.92
CA ARG A 184 -8.29 6.43 7.12
C ARG A 184 -9.56 6.36 7.95
N LYS A 185 -9.86 5.18 8.48
CA LYS A 185 -11.04 4.94 9.33
C LYS A 185 -10.62 4.87 10.81
N LEU A 186 -9.92 5.92 11.28
CA LEU A 186 -9.54 6.06 12.67
C LEU A 186 -10.67 6.72 13.46
N PRO A 187 -10.99 6.23 14.68
CA PRO A 187 -11.87 6.92 15.61
C PRO A 187 -11.33 8.32 15.96
N GLU A 188 -12.22 9.26 16.20
CA GLU A 188 -11.83 10.58 16.68
C GLU A 188 -11.34 10.51 18.13
N ALA A 189 -10.36 11.33 18.48
CA ALA A 189 -9.78 11.35 19.84
C ALA A 189 -10.81 11.62 20.95
N LYS A 190 -11.91 12.30 20.63
CA LYS A 190 -13.02 12.60 21.56
C LYS A 190 -13.87 11.38 21.96
N GLU A 191 -13.79 10.27 21.21
CA GLU A 191 -14.50 9.04 21.56
C GLU A 191 -13.84 8.28 22.73
N ARG A 192 -12.64 8.73 23.17
CA ARG A 192 -11.93 8.19 24.35
C ARG A 192 -12.66 8.44 25.69
N GLU A 193 -13.49 9.47 25.78
CA GLU A 193 -14.09 9.92 27.05
C GLU A 193 -15.47 9.28 27.37
N ARG A 194 -15.94 8.33 26.56
CA ARG A 194 -17.19 7.63 26.87
C ARG A 194 -16.90 6.38 27.70
N PRO A 195 -17.13 6.40 29.05
CA PRO A 195 -17.12 5.18 29.84
C PRO A 195 -18.31 4.32 29.36
N ASN A 196 -18.04 3.03 29.17
CA ASN A 196 -19.07 2.01 29.04
C ASN A 196 -19.87 1.89 30.33
#